data_ed60670b2011aa033d467bab00989e24
#
_entry.id   ed60670b2011aa033d467bab00989e24
#
_cell.length_a   1.000
_cell.length_b   1.000
_cell.length_c   1.000
_cell.angle_alpha   90.00
_cell.angle_beta   90.00
_cell.angle_gamma   90.00
#
_symmetry.space_group_name_H-M   'P 1'
#
loop_
_entity.id
_entity.type
_entity.pdbx_description
1 polymer ?
#
loop_
_entity_poly.entity_id
_entity_poly.type
_entity_poly.pdbx_seq_one_letter_code
_entity_poly.pdbx_strand_id
1 'polypeptide(L)'
;MSDAEPGLRERKRRATRLAIQQAALRIAIEDGLQAVTVDEISRRADVSPRTFFNYFPNKEGAILGEDPTLPDDEARAAFVAGGPQGDLLADLGALLVHSTRELIEERGLIEEWQQVLRAAPELFSRRMESMKEFQAEVERAVVERLSGPGAEPVLGTDPVLGSDPTTLRRRARLASLVALATLRHAWWEWSDGDSDTHLVDELERSFADLDALVSRSLV
;
A
#
# COMPACT_ATOMS: atom_id res chain seq x y z
N MET A 1 -26.09 4.58 3.22
CA MET A 1 -25.49 4.12 4.48
C MET A 1 -24.38 5.09 4.76
N SER A 2 -24.33 5.63 5.96
CA SER A 2 -23.60 6.85 6.29
C SER A 2 -22.11 6.54 6.47
N ASP A 3 -21.26 7.01 5.54
CA ASP A 3 -19.84 7.19 5.79
C ASP A 3 -19.74 8.15 6.97
N ALA A 4 -19.39 7.61 8.14
CA ALA A 4 -19.13 8.44 9.31
C ALA A 4 -17.88 9.28 9.01
N GLU A 5 -18.06 10.56 8.67
CA GLU A 5 -16.94 11.50 8.53
C GLU A 5 -16.00 11.38 9.75
N PRO A 6 -14.68 11.24 9.52
CA PRO A 6 -13.72 11.16 10.63
C PRO A 6 -13.90 12.36 11.54
N GLY A 7 -13.99 12.10 12.86
CA GLY A 7 -14.23 13.15 13.84
C GLY A 7 -13.19 14.27 13.75
N LEU A 8 -13.56 15.49 14.18
CA LEU A 8 -12.68 16.68 14.14
C LEU A 8 -11.28 16.40 14.72
N ARG A 9 -11.18 15.54 15.73
CA ARG A 9 -9.91 15.14 16.35
C ARG A 9 -9.04 14.32 15.38
N GLU A 10 -9.63 13.40 14.64
CA GLU A 10 -8.92 12.57 13.67
C GLU A 10 -8.47 13.40 12.46
N ARG A 11 -9.33 14.27 11.94
CA ARG A 11 -8.95 15.22 10.87
C ARG A 11 -7.77 16.11 11.29
N LYS A 12 -7.78 16.65 12.51
CA LYS A 12 -6.65 17.44 13.03
C LYS A 12 -5.38 16.62 13.18
N ARG A 13 -5.50 15.37 13.65
CA ARG A 13 -4.37 14.46 13.79
C ARG A 13 -3.73 14.18 12.44
N ARG A 14 -4.54 13.83 11.43
CA ARG A 14 -4.10 13.60 10.06
C ARG A 14 -3.43 14.85 9.46
N ALA A 15 -4.06 16.02 9.58
CA ALA A 15 -3.50 17.27 9.08
C ALA A 15 -2.12 17.60 9.70
N THR A 16 -1.96 17.39 11.02
CA THR A 16 -0.67 17.62 11.67
C THR A 16 0.39 16.63 11.20
N ARG A 17 0.03 15.35 11.05
CA ARG A 17 0.93 14.32 10.54
C ARG A 17 1.44 14.67 9.14
N LEU A 18 0.54 15.06 8.26
CA LEU A 18 0.83 15.53 6.92
C LEU A 18 1.76 16.73 6.89
N ALA A 19 1.47 17.75 7.70
CA ALA A 19 2.31 18.94 7.77
C ALA A 19 3.76 18.58 8.17
N ILE A 20 3.94 17.65 9.11
CA ILE A 20 5.26 17.15 9.52
C ILE A 20 5.96 16.43 8.36
N GLN A 21 5.26 15.55 7.64
CA GLN A 21 5.82 14.81 6.51
C GLN A 21 6.18 15.74 5.34
N GLN A 22 5.30 16.67 4.98
CA GLN A 22 5.59 17.69 3.96
C GLN A 22 6.81 18.52 4.30
N ALA A 23 6.92 18.98 5.57
CA ALA A 23 8.09 19.71 6.03
C ALA A 23 9.38 18.89 5.86
N ALA A 24 9.35 17.60 6.23
CA ALA A 24 10.52 16.71 6.11
C ALA A 24 10.93 16.52 4.64
N LEU A 25 9.99 16.29 3.74
CA LEU A 25 10.25 16.10 2.31
C LEU A 25 10.80 17.39 1.66
N ARG A 26 10.19 18.54 1.95
CA ARG A 26 10.65 19.82 1.41
C ARG A 26 12.06 20.17 1.87
N ILE A 27 12.41 19.94 3.14
CA ILE A 27 13.77 20.13 3.62
C ILE A 27 14.73 19.22 2.83
N ALA A 28 14.36 17.95 2.65
CA ALA A 28 15.18 16.99 1.93
C ALA A 28 15.42 17.41 0.47
N ILE A 29 14.42 17.99 -0.19
CA ILE A 29 14.50 18.45 -1.59
C ILE A 29 15.28 19.78 -1.70
N GLU A 30 14.98 20.74 -0.85
CA GLU A 30 15.54 22.10 -0.92
C GLU A 30 16.97 22.17 -0.39
N ASP A 31 17.22 21.53 0.77
CA ASP A 31 18.43 21.69 1.56
C ASP A 31 19.26 20.39 1.66
N GLY A 32 18.72 19.27 1.13
CA GLY A 32 19.34 17.95 1.18
C GLY A 32 19.05 17.18 2.46
N LEU A 33 19.24 15.84 2.42
CA LEU A 33 18.93 14.93 3.54
C LEU A 33 19.68 15.25 4.84
N GLN A 34 20.87 15.82 4.76
CA GLN A 34 21.66 16.18 5.94
C GLN A 34 21.05 17.33 6.73
N ALA A 35 20.28 18.20 6.06
CA ALA A 35 19.56 19.31 6.69
C ALA A 35 18.27 18.85 7.39
N VAL A 36 17.78 17.63 7.10
CA VAL A 36 16.59 17.09 7.75
C VAL A 36 16.92 16.74 9.19
N THR A 37 16.41 17.53 10.12
CA THR A 37 16.51 17.35 11.55
C THR A 37 15.13 17.47 12.19
N VAL A 38 14.93 16.85 13.37
CA VAL A 38 13.65 16.96 14.10
C VAL A 38 13.32 18.42 14.42
N ASP A 39 14.32 19.22 14.77
CA ASP A 39 14.14 20.64 15.12
C ASP A 39 13.70 21.44 13.89
N GLU A 40 14.34 21.25 12.73
CA GLU A 40 14.00 21.96 11.49
C GLU A 40 12.62 21.51 10.95
N ILE A 41 12.33 20.20 10.98
CA ILE A 41 10.99 19.68 10.63
C ILE A 41 9.93 20.34 11.54
N SER A 42 10.16 20.32 12.85
CA SER A 42 9.22 20.88 13.82
C SER A 42 8.98 22.35 13.59
N ARG A 43 10.04 23.10 13.32
CA ARG A 43 9.98 24.53 13.00
C ARG A 43 9.17 24.83 11.74
N ARG A 44 9.39 24.05 10.66
CA ARG A 44 8.66 24.25 9.37
C ARG A 44 7.21 23.79 9.45
N ALA A 45 6.92 22.75 10.25
CA ALA A 45 5.57 22.23 10.45
C ALA A 45 4.77 22.97 11.52
N ASP A 46 5.36 24.01 12.16
CA ASP A 46 4.76 24.76 13.27
C ASP A 46 4.28 23.85 14.43
N VAL A 47 5.14 22.91 14.80
CA VAL A 47 4.88 22.00 15.93
C VAL A 47 6.07 21.98 16.91
N SER A 48 5.84 21.53 18.13
CA SER A 48 6.95 21.27 19.05
C SER A 48 7.68 19.95 18.71
N PRO A 49 8.98 19.78 19.07
CA PRO A 49 9.66 18.49 18.96
C PRO A 49 8.93 17.37 19.72
N ARG A 50 8.32 17.67 20.86
CA ARG A 50 7.47 16.72 21.58
C ARG A 50 6.26 16.30 20.73
N THR A 51 5.65 17.25 20.03
CA THR A 51 4.53 16.95 19.12
C THR A 51 5.01 16.08 17.96
N PHE A 52 6.16 16.38 17.36
CA PHE A 52 6.77 15.54 16.33
C PHE A 52 6.87 14.07 16.78
N PHE A 53 7.45 13.81 17.96
CA PHE A 53 7.62 12.44 18.47
C PHE A 53 6.31 11.72 18.84
N ASN A 54 5.19 12.43 18.92
CA ASN A 54 3.88 11.79 19.03
C ASN A 54 3.37 11.20 17.70
N TYR A 55 3.95 11.62 16.56
CA TYR A 55 3.56 11.19 15.21
C TYR A 55 4.59 10.30 14.55
N PHE A 56 5.87 10.56 14.74
CA PHE A 56 6.96 9.84 14.09
C PHE A 56 8.07 9.51 15.08
N PRO A 57 8.61 8.28 15.04
CA PRO A 57 9.67 7.86 15.95
C PRO A 57 11.01 8.54 15.67
N ASN A 58 11.24 8.96 14.42
CA ASN A 58 12.48 9.60 13.96
C ASN A 58 12.23 10.36 12.65
N LYS A 59 13.24 11.08 12.18
CA LYS A 59 13.19 11.89 10.95
C LYS A 59 13.02 11.04 9.69
N GLU A 60 13.58 9.85 9.66
CA GLU A 60 13.45 8.92 8.54
C GLU A 60 12.00 8.42 8.42
N GLY A 61 11.34 8.14 9.55
CA GLY A 61 9.92 7.82 9.59
C GLY A 61 9.04 8.98 9.09
N ALA A 62 9.41 10.23 9.37
CA ALA A 62 8.70 11.39 8.84
C ALA A 62 8.87 11.53 7.32
N ILE A 63 10.03 11.18 6.76
CA ILE A 63 10.26 11.18 5.30
C ILE A 63 9.50 10.01 4.64
N LEU A 64 9.59 8.80 5.20
CA LEU A 64 9.00 7.60 4.62
C LEU A 64 7.47 7.57 4.73
N GLY A 65 6.90 8.30 5.69
CA GLY A 65 5.47 8.26 5.98
C GLY A 65 5.06 6.97 6.70
N GLU A 66 3.77 6.64 6.59
CA GLU A 66 3.25 5.38 7.14
C GLU A 66 3.69 4.18 6.31
N ASP A 67 3.92 3.06 7.00
CA ASP A 67 4.10 1.79 6.33
C ASP A 67 2.75 1.32 5.75
N PRO A 68 2.75 0.73 4.55
CA PRO A 68 1.53 0.20 3.99
C PRO A 68 0.99 -0.92 4.89
N THR A 69 -0.31 -0.89 5.15
CA THR A 69 -1.04 -1.92 5.89
C THR A 69 -2.31 -2.29 5.12
N LEU A 70 -2.79 -3.51 5.28
CA LEU A 70 -4.11 -3.85 4.81
C LEU A 70 -5.16 -3.22 5.74
N PRO A 71 -6.32 -2.79 5.20
CA PRO A 71 -7.41 -2.32 6.03
C PRO A 71 -7.92 -3.47 6.93
N ASP A 72 -8.30 -3.13 8.16
CA ASP A 72 -8.96 -4.08 9.08
C ASP A 72 -10.45 -3.71 9.19
N ASP A 73 -11.14 -3.79 8.04
CA ASP A 73 -12.50 -3.33 7.85
C ASP A 73 -13.36 -4.29 6.99
N GLU A 74 -14.51 -3.81 6.53
CA GLU A 74 -15.43 -4.54 5.66
C GLU A 74 -14.77 -5.01 4.35
N ALA A 75 -13.82 -4.26 3.80
CA ALA A 75 -13.15 -4.62 2.54
C ALA A 75 -12.29 -5.88 2.72
N ARG A 76 -11.52 -5.96 3.81
CA ARG A 76 -10.76 -7.15 4.15
C ARG A 76 -11.68 -8.34 4.47
N ALA A 77 -12.75 -8.12 5.23
CA ALA A 77 -13.71 -9.16 5.55
C ALA A 77 -14.40 -9.70 4.29
N ALA A 78 -14.80 -8.85 3.35
CA ALA A 78 -15.37 -9.24 2.06
C ALA A 78 -14.37 -10.06 1.24
N PHE A 79 -13.10 -9.64 1.17
CA PHE A 79 -12.05 -10.38 0.50
C PHE A 79 -11.88 -11.79 1.09
N VAL A 80 -11.78 -11.92 2.41
CA VAL A 80 -11.62 -13.21 3.09
C VAL A 80 -12.84 -14.11 2.88
N ALA A 81 -14.04 -13.53 2.80
CA ALA A 81 -15.29 -14.27 2.53
C ALA A 81 -15.43 -14.76 1.07
N GLY A 82 -14.50 -14.42 0.18
CA GLY A 82 -14.51 -14.87 -1.21
C GLY A 82 -15.07 -13.86 -2.21
N GLY A 83 -15.30 -12.59 -1.82
CA GLY A 83 -15.84 -11.54 -2.67
C GLY A 83 -14.88 -10.38 -2.88
N PRO A 84 -15.33 -9.33 -3.61
CA PRO A 84 -16.67 -9.13 -4.18
C PRO A 84 -16.96 -9.84 -5.51
N GLN A 85 -15.92 -10.24 -6.28
CA GLN A 85 -16.10 -10.77 -7.64
C GLN A 85 -15.99 -12.31 -7.70
N GLY A 86 -15.40 -12.93 -6.68
CA GLY A 86 -15.13 -14.37 -6.64
C GLY A 86 -13.78 -14.75 -7.25
N ASP A 87 -13.12 -13.87 -7.99
CA ASP A 87 -11.76 -14.07 -8.48
C ASP A 87 -10.72 -13.61 -7.46
N LEU A 88 -9.72 -14.45 -7.19
CA LEU A 88 -8.71 -14.18 -6.17
C LEU A 88 -7.88 -12.93 -6.48
N LEU A 89 -7.40 -12.82 -7.71
CA LEU A 89 -6.48 -11.73 -8.07
C LEU A 89 -7.24 -10.40 -8.27
N ALA A 90 -8.43 -10.45 -8.87
CA ALA A 90 -9.28 -9.28 -9.03
C ALA A 90 -9.74 -8.72 -7.66
N ASP A 91 -10.16 -9.59 -6.74
CA ASP A 91 -10.57 -9.20 -5.40
C ASP A 91 -9.39 -8.69 -4.55
N LEU A 92 -8.19 -9.29 -4.73
CA LEU A 92 -6.97 -8.80 -4.10
C LEU A 92 -6.58 -7.44 -4.66
N GLY A 93 -6.75 -7.22 -5.97
CA GLY A 93 -6.60 -5.92 -6.60
C GLY A 93 -7.52 -4.87 -5.98
N ALA A 94 -8.81 -5.19 -5.82
CA ALA A 94 -9.78 -4.30 -5.19
C ALA A 94 -9.41 -3.96 -3.73
N LEU A 95 -8.91 -4.93 -2.97
CA LEU A 95 -8.42 -4.72 -1.61
C LEU A 95 -7.20 -3.78 -1.58
N LEU A 96 -6.25 -3.95 -2.50
CA LEU A 96 -5.07 -3.08 -2.61
C LEU A 96 -5.43 -1.67 -3.10
N VAL A 97 -6.39 -1.54 -4.02
CA VAL A 97 -6.97 -0.24 -4.42
C VAL A 97 -7.56 0.46 -3.21
N HIS A 98 -8.33 -0.24 -2.40
CA HIS A 98 -8.95 0.34 -1.20
C HIS A 98 -7.88 0.81 -0.20
N SER A 99 -6.84 0.00 0.08
CA SER A 99 -5.76 0.36 1.00
C SER A 99 -4.90 1.53 0.53
N THR A 100 -4.79 1.73 -0.78
CA THR A 100 -4.00 2.84 -1.37
C THR A 100 -4.79 4.13 -1.53
N ARG A 101 -6.13 4.10 -1.49
CA ARG A 101 -6.97 5.30 -1.67
C ARG A 101 -6.61 6.45 -0.75
N GLU A 102 -6.31 6.16 0.50
CA GLU A 102 -5.93 7.19 1.46
C GLU A 102 -4.59 7.88 1.13
N LEU A 103 -3.67 7.15 0.46
CA LEU A 103 -2.40 7.71 0.02
C LEU A 103 -2.53 8.63 -1.21
N ILE A 104 -3.63 8.49 -1.98
CA ILE A 104 -3.81 9.14 -3.28
C ILE A 104 -4.31 10.58 -3.19
N GLU A 105 -5.01 10.93 -2.12
CA GLU A 105 -5.52 12.30 -1.91
C GLU A 105 -4.40 13.36 -1.84
N GLU A 106 -3.13 12.95 -1.91
CA GLU A 106 -1.95 13.76 -1.65
C GLU A 106 -0.87 13.64 -2.75
N ARG A 107 -1.30 13.73 -4.02
CA ARG A 107 -0.42 13.56 -5.18
C ARG A 107 0.89 14.37 -5.11
N GLY A 108 0.85 15.65 -4.69
CA GLY A 108 2.05 16.47 -4.54
C GLY A 108 3.05 15.89 -3.53
N LEU A 109 2.56 15.28 -2.45
CA LEU A 109 3.39 14.62 -1.46
C LEU A 109 4.06 13.35 -2.01
N ILE A 110 3.38 12.64 -2.91
CA ILE A 110 3.91 11.42 -3.52
C ILE A 110 5.06 11.75 -4.49
N GLU A 111 4.95 12.80 -5.27
CA GLU A 111 6.02 13.25 -6.17
C GLU A 111 7.26 13.70 -5.39
N GLU A 112 7.08 14.52 -4.36
CA GLU A 112 8.16 14.93 -3.44
C GLU A 112 8.83 13.70 -2.79
N TRP A 113 8.04 12.75 -2.33
CA TRP A 113 8.50 11.52 -1.71
C TRP A 113 9.32 10.65 -2.67
N GLN A 114 8.86 10.46 -3.91
CA GLN A 114 9.60 9.72 -4.94
C GLN A 114 10.93 10.40 -5.27
N GLN A 115 10.94 11.71 -5.40
CA GLN A 115 12.17 12.49 -5.65
C GLN A 115 13.19 12.24 -4.54
N VAL A 116 12.77 12.28 -3.29
CA VAL A 116 13.64 12.02 -2.14
C VAL A 116 14.14 10.58 -2.13
N LEU A 117 13.28 9.58 -2.38
CA LEU A 117 13.71 8.18 -2.41
C LEU A 117 14.68 7.85 -3.54
N ARG A 118 14.53 8.47 -4.71
CA ARG A 118 15.50 8.32 -5.81
C ARG A 118 16.88 8.86 -5.44
N ALA A 119 16.93 9.95 -4.68
CA ALA A 119 18.16 10.58 -4.22
C ALA A 119 18.79 9.88 -2.99
N ALA A 120 18.08 9.00 -2.32
CA ALA A 120 18.45 8.42 -1.03
C ALA A 120 18.29 6.89 -1.00
N PRO A 121 19.26 6.12 -1.53
CA PRO A 121 19.18 4.66 -1.61
C PRO A 121 18.94 3.97 -0.25
N GLU A 122 19.45 4.55 0.84
CA GLU A 122 19.25 4.02 2.19
C GLU A 122 17.79 4.11 2.66
N LEU A 123 17.08 5.17 2.29
CA LEU A 123 15.65 5.32 2.58
C LEU A 123 14.82 4.39 1.70
N PHE A 124 15.20 4.22 0.43
CA PHE A 124 14.60 3.23 -0.45
C PHE A 124 14.73 1.81 0.11
N SER A 125 15.90 1.46 0.64
CA SER A 125 16.12 0.14 1.26
C SER A 125 15.18 -0.09 2.44
N ARG A 126 14.99 0.90 3.30
CA ARG A 126 14.03 0.83 4.42
C ARG A 126 12.59 0.67 3.92
N ARG A 127 12.19 1.39 2.88
CA ARG A 127 10.85 1.22 2.28
C ARG A 127 10.66 -0.20 1.74
N MET A 128 11.69 -0.79 1.13
CA MET A 128 11.62 -2.17 0.66
C MET A 128 11.51 -3.19 1.81
N GLU A 129 12.04 -2.88 2.99
CA GLU A 129 11.85 -3.71 4.18
C GLU A 129 10.41 -3.66 4.71
N SER A 130 9.80 -2.46 4.77
CA SER A 130 8.39 -2.33 5.18
C SER A 130 7.43 -3.03 4.21
N MET A 131 7.76 -3.07 2.91
CA MET A 131 6.99 -3.84 1.92
C MET A 131 7.02 -5.35 2.17
N LYS A 132 8.04 -5.90 2.85
CA LYS A 132 8.05 -7.33 3.23
C LYS A 132 7.00 -7.63 4.32
N GLU A 133 6.81 -6.73 5.26
CA GLU A 133 5.78 -6.86 6.30
C GLU A 133 4.39 -6.78 5.68
N PHE A 134 4.17 -5.80 4.80
CA PHE A 134 2.94 -5.68 4.03
C PHE A 134 2.68 -6.93 3.18
N GLN A 135 3.70 -7.47 2.49
CA GLN A 135 3.58 -8.72 1.76
C GLN A 135 3.14 -9.88 2.67
N ALA A 136 3.70 -9.98 3.87
CA ALA A 136 3.31 -11.01 4.83
C ALA A 136 1.85 -10.84 5.31
N GLU A 137 1.35 -9.61 5.42
CA GLU A 137 -0.07 -9.34 5.69
C GLU A 137 -0.96 -9.81 4.54
N VAL A 138 -0.61 -9.44 3.32
CA VAL A 138 -1.32 -9.88 2.10
C VAL A 138 -1.33 -11.41 2.02
N GLU A 139 -0.19 -12.07 2.24
CA GLU A 139 -0.09 -13.54 2.25
C GLU A 139 -1.02 -14.15 3.29
N ARG A 140 -1.09 -13.58 4.51
CA ARG A 140 -2.00 -14.05 5.56
C ARG A 140 -3.47 -13.92 5.14
N ALA A 141 -3.87 -12.77 4.59
CA ALA A 141 -5.23 -12.56 4.12
C ALA A 141 -5.61 -13.56 3.00
N VAL A 142 -4.68 -13.84 2.09
CA VAL A 142 -4.89 -14.86 1.04
C VAL A 142 -4.99 -16.27 1.64
N VAL A 143 -4.16 -16.63 2.63
CA VAL A 143 -4.29 -17.91 3.36
C VAL A 143 -5.66 -18.03 4.02
N GLU A 144 -6.12 -16.99 4.71
CA GLU A 144 -7.43 -16.96 5.35
C GLU A 144 -8.54 -17.21 4.32
N ARG A 145 -8.52 -16.52 3.18
CA ARG A 145 -9.48 -16.72 2.09
C ARG A 145 -9.46 -18.14 1.54
N LEU A 146 -8.29 -18.69 1.23
CA LEU A 146 -8.13 -20.02 0.65
C LEU A 146 -8.42 -21.15 1.66
N SER A 147 -8.48 -20.84 2.96
CA SER A 147 -8.83 -21.78 4.04
C SER A 147 -10.30 -21.68 4.46
N GLY A 148 -11.01 -20.65 3.98
CA GLY A 148 -12.38 -20.36 4.37
C GLY A 148 -13.42 -21.34 3.76
N PRO A 149 -14.66 -21.35 4.30
CA PRO A 149 -15.73 -22.23 3.82
C PRO A 149 -16.23 -21.92 2.40
N GLY A 150 -15.82 -20.78 1.82
CA GLY A 150 -16.10 -20.37 0.44
C GLY A 150 -14.92 -20.56 -0.52
N ALA A 151 -13.89 -21.29 -0.11
CA ALA A 151 -12.72 -21.53 -0.97
C ALA A 151 -13.14 -22.34 -2.20
N GLU A 152 -13.23 -21.69 -3.36
CA GLU A 152 -13.42 -22.39 -4.63
C GLU A 152 -12.24 -23.33 -4.92
N PRO A 153 -12.50 -24.54 -5.43
CA PRO A 153 -11.42 -25.40 -5.92
C PRO A 153 -10.72 -24.65 -7.05
N VAL A 154 -9.46 -24.30 -6.87
CA VAL A 154 -8.66 -23.68 -7.92
C VAL A 154 -8.69 -24.61 -9.14
N LEU A 155 -9.15 -24.06 -10.27
CA LEU A 155 -9.36 -24.78 -11.53
C LEU A 155 -8.17 -25.71 -11.84
N GLY A 156 -8.46 -27.01 -12.03
CA GLY A 156 -7.47 -28.03 -12.41
C GLY A 156 -6.74 -28.75 -11.27
N THR A 157 -7.16 -28.59 -10.03
CA THR A 157 -6.58 -29.35 -8.90
C THR A 157 -7.55 -30.33 -8.28
N ASP A 158 -7.04 -31.54 -7.99
CA ASP A 158 -7.72 -32.56 -7.20
C ASP A 158 -8.11 -31.95 -5.82
N PRO A 159 -9.37 -32.01 -5.39
CA PRO A 159 -9.83 -31.47 -4.12
C PRO A 159 -9.01 -31.94 -2.90
N VAL A 160 -8.41 -33.14 -3.00
CA VAL A 160 -7.57 -33.72 -1.94
C VAL A 160 -6.20 -33.07 -1.86
N LEU A 161 -5.63 -32.61 -2.99
CA LEU A 161 -4.33 -31.91 -3.05
C LEU A 161 -4.43 -30.41 -2.70
N GLY A 162 -5.65 -29.84 -2.74
CA GLY A 162 -5.90 -28.44 -2.38
C GLY A 162 -5.87 -28.15 -0.88
N SER A 163 -5.99 -29.18 -0.05
CA SER A 163 -6.11 -29.05 1.41
C SER A 163 -4.79 -29.17 2.19
N ASP A 164 -3.67 -29.48 1.49
CA ASP A 164 -2.37 -29.52 2.16
C ASP A 164 -1.90 -28.11 2.54
N PRO A 165 -1.59 -27.86 3.84
CA PRO A 165 -1.17 -26.54 4.32
C PRO A 165 0.07 -25.98 3.61
N THR A 166 0.96 -26.84 3.11
CA THR A 166 2.19 -26.44 2.41
C THR A 166 1.85 -25.90 1.02
N THR A 167 1.00 -26.59 0.29
CA THR A 167 0.51 -26.17 -1.03
C THR A 167 -0.28 -24.87 -0.93
N LEU A 168 -1.12 -24.73 0.07
CA LEU A 168 -1.93 -23.54 0.31
C LEU A 168 -1.04 -22.33 0.58
N ARG A 169 -0.08 -22.43 1.47
CA ARG A 169 0.89 -21.34 1.75
C ARG A 169 1.69 -20.98 0.51
N ARG A 170 2.14 -21.97 -0.28
CA ARG A 170 2.88 -21.70 -1.52
C ARG A 170 2.04 -20.90 -2.52
N ARG A 171 0.75 -21.21 -2.67
CA ARG A 171 -0.18 -20.48 -3.54
C ARG A 171 -0.44 -19.07 -3.01
N ALA A 172 -0.71 -18.94 -1.73
CA ALA A 172 -0.92 -17.64 -1.10
C ALA A 172 0.30 -16.72 -1.28
N ARG A 173 1.50 -17.27 -1.09
CA ARG A 173 2.74 -16.54 -1.33
C ARG A 173 2.91 -16.13 -2.80
N LEU A 174 2.56 -16.99 -3.74
CA LEU A 174 2.61 -16.65 -5.16
C LEU A 174 1.62 -15.53 -5.49
N ALA A 175 0.36 -15.65 -5.06
CA ALA A 175 -0.66 -14.63 -5.27
C ALA A 175 -0.25 -13.27 -4.67
N SER A 176 0.29 -13.26 -3.44
CA SER A 176 0.77 -12.03 -2.81
C SER A 176 1.93 -11.39 -3.59
N LEU A 177 2.87 -12.19 -4.08
CA LEU A 177 3.98 -11.69 -4.91
C LEU A 177 3.50 -11.10 -6.24
N VAL A 178 2.56 -11.76 -6.91
CA VAL A 178 1.96 -11.26 -8.16
C VAL A 178 1.23 -9.95 -7.90
N ALA A 179 0.39 -9.89 -6.87
CA ALA A 179 -0.36 -8.68 -6.53
C ALA A 179 0.55 -7.49 -6.20
N LEU A 180 1.63 -7.71 -5.45
CA LEU A 180 2.60 -6.64 -5.14
C LEU A 180 3.45 -6.25 -6.36
N ALA A 181 3.74 -7.18 -7.26
CA ALA A 181 4.38 -6.85 -8.53
C ALA A 181 3.47 -5.97 -9.41
N THR A 182 2.16 -6.27 -9.44
CA THR A 182 1.16 -5.46 -10.13
C THR A 182 0.99 -4.07 -9.49
N LEU A 183 0.96 -3.98 -8.16
CA LEU A 183 0.97 -2.70 -7.45
C LEU A 183 2.21 -1.86 -7.82
N ARG A 184 3.38 -2.49 -7.87
CA ARG A 184 4.63 -1.82 -8.25
C ARG A 184 4.64 -1.39 -9.72
N HIS A 185 4.07 -2.19 -10.63
CA HIS A 185 3.88 -1.82 -12.03
C HIS A 185 2.99 -0.59 -12.14
N ALA A 186 1.80 -0.59 -11.51
CA ALA A 186 0.91 0.55 -11.47
C ALA A 186 1.56 1.83 -10.94
N TRP A 187 2.38 1.68 -9.92
CA TRP A 187 3.17 2.79 -9.37
C TRP A 187 4.16 3.37 -10.39
N TRP A 188 4.88 2.53 -11.14
CA TRP A 188 5.81 3.00 -12.17
C TRP A 188 5.08 3.69 -13.33
N GLU A 189 4.04 3.06 -13.88
CA GLU A 189 3.24 3.65 -14.97
C GLU A 189 2.66 5.00 -14.55
N TRP A 190 2.14 5.10 -13.32
CA TRP A 190 1.63 6.35 -12.80
C TRP A 190 2.73 7.39 -12.58
N SER A 191 3.91 7.00 -12.07
CA SER A 191 5.00 7.93 -11.75
C SER A 191 5.71 8.47 -12.99
N ASP A 192 5.71 7.69 -14.07
CA ASP A 192 6.33 8.05 -15.34
C ASP A 192 5.29 8.64 -16.32
N GLY A 193 4.00 8.51 -16.01
CA GLY A 193 2.87 8.98 -16.80
C GLY A 193 2.56 10.47 -16.66
N ASP A 194 1.55 10.90 -17.44
CA ASP A 194 1.07 12.28 -17.43
C ASP A 194 0.41 12.66 -16.10
N SER A 195 0.45 13.96 -15.81
CA SER A 195 -0.07 14.55 -14.56
C SER A 195 -1.56 14.33 -14.29
N ASP A 196 -2.33 13.89 -15.27
CA ASP A 196 -3.79 13.78 -15.17
C ASP A 196 -4.30 12.38 -14.80
N THR A 197 -3.39 11.37 -14.70
CA THR A 197 -3.78 10.02 -14.30
C THR A 197 -3.73 9.85 -12.78
N HIS A 198 -4.69 9.10 -12.23
CA HIS A 198 -4.71 8.75 -10.81
C HIS A 198 -4.07 7.38 -10.59
N LEU A 199 -3.31 7.22 -9.51
CA LEU A 199 -2.69 5.92 -9.17
C LEU A 199 -3.72 4.79 -9.02
N VAL A 200 -4.95 5.12 -8.57
CA VAL A 200 -6.05 4.15 -8.50
C VAL A 200 -6.40 3.61 -9.88
N ASP A 201 -6.54 4.50 -10.86
CA ASP A 201 -6.91 4.12 -12.23
C ASP A 201 -5.81 3.24 -12.86
N GLU A 202 -4.54 3.58 -12.60
CA GLU A 202 -3.42 2.75 -13.05
C GLU A 202 -3.34 1.40 -12.32
N LEU A 203 -3.73 1.36 -11.06
CA LEU A 203 -3.79 0.10 -10.32
C LEU A 203 -4.89 -0.81 -10.85
N GLU A 204 -6.10 -0.27 -11.07
CA GLU A 204 -7.22 -0.99 -11.69
C GLU A 204 -6.84 -1.48 -13.10
N ARG A 205 -6.21 -0.64 -13.92
CA ARG A 205 -5.73 -0.99 -15.25
C ARG A 205 -4.68 -2.09 -15.21
N SER A 206 -3.70 -2.00 -14.33
CA SER A 206 -2.65 -3.00 -14.17
C SER A 206 -3.20 -4.37 -13.76
N PHE A 207 -4.23 -4.43 -12.91
CA PHE A 207 -4.89 -5.69 -12.58
C PHE A 207 -5.73 -6.24 -13.74
N ALA A 208 -6.39 -5.38 -14.51
CA ALA A 208 -7.10 -5.80 -15.72
C ALA A 208 -6.15 -6.35 -16.78
N ASP A 209 -4.97 -5.75 -16.96
CA ASP A 209 -3.93 -6.24 -17.86
C ASP A 209 -3.37 -7.59 -17.39
N LEU A 210 -3.16 -7.77 -16.09
CA LEU A 210 -2.75 -9.05 -15.52
C LEU A 210 -3.77 -10.14 -15.82
N ASP A 211 -5.08 -9.88 -15.61
CA ASP A 211 -6.15 -10.83 -15.92
C ASP A 211 -6.14 -11.19 -17.42
N ALA A 212 -6.01 -10.20 -18.30
CA ALA A 212 -5.93 -10.45 -19.74
C ALA A 212 -4.72 -11.30 -20.16
N LEU A 213 -3.58 -11.15 -19.46
CA LEU A 213 -2.39 -11.97 -19.71
C LEU A 213 -2.57 -13.42 -19.25
N VAL A 214 -3.17 -13.62 -18.08
CA VAL A 214 -3.39 -14.96 -17.52
C VAL A 214 -4.47 -15.71 -18.30
N SER A 215 -5.60 -15.07 -18.60
CA SER A 215 -6.73 -15.67 -19.30
C SER A 215 -6.40 -16.09 -20.74
N ARG A 216 -5.49 -15.38 -21.42
CA ARG A 216 -5.04 -15.73 -22.79
C ARG A 216 -4.05 -16.90 -22.82
N SER A 217 -3.38 -17.20 -21.71
CA SER A 217 -2.38 -18.28 -21.66
C SER A 217 -2.98 -19.66 -21.41
N LEU A 218 -4.29 -19.75 -21.19
CA LEU A 218 -5.02 -20.98 -20.87
C LEU A 218 -5.87 -21.52 -22.07
N VAL A 219 -5.72 -20.95 -23.26
CA VAL A 219 -6.25 -21.41 -24.55
C VAL A 219 -5.09 -21.86 -25.43
#